data_941322d3477470c45e1e644f11e09960
#
_entry.id   941322d3477470c45e1e644f11e09960
#
_cell.length_a   1.000
_cell.length_b   1.000
_cell.length_c   1.000
_cell.angle_alpha   90.00
_cell.angle_beta   90.00
_cell.angle_gamma   90.00
#
_symmetry.space_group_name_H-M   'P 1'
#
loop_
_entity.id
_entity.type
_entity.pdbx_description
1 polymer ?
#
loop_
_entity_poly.entity_id
_entity_poly.type
_entity_poly.pdbx_seq_one_letter_code
_entity_poly.pdbx_strand_id
1 'polypeptide(L)'
;MLRTFQNFLDKNKIQSSFVDDNRTMIEFTIDGLHYIFSYIISDDPYYVRIVLPNAGQIDESNPETIRLLYEISRSYKVGKAYCINSQIWFSTESFVYNKEGADMLFQRMISVLKDMLNYYRIYCDENNKQQSKSE
;
A
#
# COMPACT_ATOMS: atom_id res chain seq x y z
N MET A 1 -16.91 -2.22 9.88
CA MET A 1 -15.77 -2.47 8.98
C MET A 1 -14.46 -2.60 9.73
N LEU A 2 -14.19 -1.74 10.69
CA LEU A 2 -12.98 -1.81 11.51
C LEU A 2 -12.84 -3.18 12.20
N ARG A 3 -13.91 -3.67 12.82
CA ARG A 3 -13.92 -4.96 13.48
C ARG A 3 -13.69 -6.11 12.50
N THR A 4 -14.21 -6.00 11.30
CA THR A 4 -14.00 -7.00 10.24
C THR A 4 -12.52 -7.08 9.89
N PHE A 5 -11.84 -5.93 9.77
CA PHE A 5 -10.41 -5.90 9.49
C PHE A 5 -9.59 -6.38 10.69
N GLN A 6 -9.96 -6.00 11.92
CA GLN A 6 -9.29 -6.51 13.12
C GLN A 6 -9.38 -8.04 13.22
N ASN A 7 -10.55 -8.62 12.92
CA ASN A 7 -10.72 -10.07 12.91
C ASN A 7 -9.83 -10.73 11.87
N PHE A 8 -9.68 -10.10 10.69
CA PHE A 8 -8.75 -10.57 9.66
C PHE A 8 -7.30 -10.59 10.18
N LEU A 9 -6.86 -9.52 10.85
CA LEU A 9 -5.52 -9.45 11.41
C LEU A 9 -5.29 -10.50 12.49
N ASP A 10 -6.24 -10.65 13.41
CA ASP A 10 -6.14 -11.63 14.50
C ASP A 10 -6.09 -13.06 13.99
N LYS A 11 -6.93 -13.37 13.01
CA LYS A 11 -7.00 -14.69 12.39
C LYS A 11 -5.69 -15.06 11.70
N ASN A 12 -5.00 -14.10 11.14
CA ASN A 12 -3.72 -14.30 10.45
C ASN A 12 -2.52 -14.02 11.35
N LYS A 13 -2.73 -13.78 12.64
CA LYS A 13 -1.69 -13.52 13.65
C LYS A 13 -0.80 -12.35 13.26
N ILE A 14 -1.40 -11.28 12.74
CA ILE A 14 -0.71 -10.07 12.33
C ILE A 14 -0.73 -9.06 13.47
N GLN A 15 0.44 -8.54 13.81
CA GLN A 15 0.59 -7.50 14.83
C GLN A 15 0.01 -6.18 14.37
N SER A 16 -0.78 -5.52 15.22
CA SER A 16 -1.43 -4.27 14.87
C SER A 16 -1.65 -3.36 16.07
N SER A 17 -1.86 -2.07 15.79
CA SER A 17 -2.24 -1.06 16.78
C SER A 17 -3.03 0.05 16.11
N PHE A 18 -3.79 0.81 16.90
CA PHE A 18 -4.44 2.01 16.38
C PHE A 18 -3.43 3.14 16.22
N VAL A 19 -3.53 3.87 15.12
CA VAL A 19 -2.64 5.01 14.83
C VAL A 19 -3.10 6.26 15.57
N ASP A 20 -4.42 6.41 15.76
CA ASP A 20 -5.01 7.60 16.33
C ASP A 20 -5.91 7.27 17.53
N ASP A 21 -6.16 8.28 18.38
CA ASP A 21 -7.04 8.15 19.55
C ASP A 21 -8.49 7.90 19.15
N ASN A 22 -8.89 8.31 17.97
CA ASN A 22 -10.25 8.12 17.45
C ASN A 22 -10.49 6.70 16.92
N ARG A 23 -9.42 5.87 16.84
CA ARG A 23 -9.48 4.48 16.38
C ARG A 23 -10.06 4.36 14.97
N THR A 24 -9.67 5.27 14.06
CA THR A 24 -10.13 5.27 12.67
C THR A 24 -9.16 4.58 11.73
N MET A 25 -7.90 4.41 12.16
CA MET A 25 -6.85 3.80 11.36
C MET A 25 -6.10 2.74 12.16
N ILE A 26 -5.77 1.65 11.48
CA ILE A 26 -4.99 0.56 12.06
C ILE A 26 -3.65 0.46 11.33
N GLU A 27 -2.56 0.52 12.08
CA GLU A 27 -1.24 0.19 11.59
C GLU A 27 -0.98 -1.29 11.85
N PHE A 28 -0.43 -1.99 10.87
CA PHE A 28 -0.09 -3.40 11.00
C PHE A 28 1.21 -3.71 10.25
N THR A 29 1.88 -4.77 10.69
CA THR A 29 3.20 -5.14 10.18
C THR A 29 3.18 -6.56 9.63
N ILE A 30 3.66 -6.73 8.40
CA ILE A 30 3.84 -8.04 7.76
C ILE A 30 5.23 -8.06 7.16
N ASP A 31 6.04 -9.07 7.51
CA ASP A 31 7.39 -9.25 6.98
C ASP A 31 8.26 -7.98 7.10
N GLY A 32 8.14 -7.28 8.22
CA GLY A 32 8.89 -6.06 8.49
C GLY A 32 8.37 -4.81 7.79
N LEU A 33 7.30 -4.91 7.02
CA LEU A 33 6.69 -3.78 6.32
C LEU A 33 5.50 -3.25 7.11
N HIS A 34 5.40 -1.92 7.22
CA HIS A 34 4.34 -1.24 7.95
C HIS A 34 3.26 -0.75 6.99
N TYR A 35 2.03 -1.18 7.23
CA TYR A 35 0.86 -0.81 6.44
C TYR A 35 -0.11 -0.03 7.31
N ILE A 36 -0.96 0.76 6.68
CA ILE A 36 -2.05 1.47 7.36
C ILE A 36 -3.37 1.15 6.67
N PHE A 37 -4.33 0.66 7.45
CA PHE A 37 -5.71 0.47 7.02
C PHE A 37 -6.55 1.64 7.49
N SER A 38 -7.38 2.16 6.61
CA SER A 38 -8.40 3.16 6.95
C SER A 38 -9.69 2.87 6.17
N TYR A 39 -10.79 3.41 6.67
CA TYR A 39 -12.06 3.27 5.97
C TYR A 39 -12.87 4.55 6.11
N ILE A 40 -13.75 4.77 5.13
CA ILE A 40 -14.70 5.87 5.17
C ILE A 40 -16.08 5.26 5.42
N ILE A 41 -16.75 5.74 6.47
CA ILE A 41 -18.12 5.34 6.74
C ILE A 41 -18.98 6.08 5.73
N SER A 42 -19.57 5.33 4.82
CA SER A 42 -20.61 5.81 3.94
C SER A 42 -21.86 4.97 4.17
N ASP A 43 -22.99 5.39 3.64
CA ASP A 43 -24.25 4.72 3.88
C ASP A 43 -24.21 3.25 3.48
N ASP A 44 -23.63 2.93 2.34
CA ASP A 44 -23.38 1.58 1.82
C ASP A 44 -22.98 1.72 0.34
N PRO A 45 -21.89 1.11 -0.12
CA PRO A 45 -20.96 0.21 0.57
C PRO A 45 -19.85 0.97 1.32
N TYR A 46 -19.15 0.27 2.22
CA TYR A 46 -17.95 0.80 2.84
C TYR A 46 -16.83 0.97 1.82
N TYR A 47 -16.06 2.04 1.99
CA TYR A 47 -14.86 2.29 1.18
C TYR A 47 -13.63 2.11 2.07
N VAL A 48 -12.74 1.22 1.67
CA VAL A 48 -11.53 0.90 2.45
C VAL A 48 -10.27 1.23 1.67
N ARG A 49 -9.23 1.57 2.40
CA ARG A 49 -7.91 1.85 1.85
C ARG A 49 -6.85 1.14 2.67
N ILE A 50 -5.89 0.50 1.99
CA ILE A 50 -4.66 0.00 2.62
C ILE A 50 -3.50 0.70 1.93
N VAL A 51 -2.60 1.27 2.74
CA VAL A 51 -1.46 2.07 2.27
C VAL A 51 -0.18 1.43 2.76
N LEU A 52 0.84 1.43 1.92
CA LEU A 52 2.23 1.16 2.29
C LEU A 52 2.98 2.49 2.20
N PRO A 53 3.11 3.22 3.32
CA PRO A 53 3.74 4.55 3.31
C PRO A 53 5.25 4.44 3.32
N ASN A 54 5.91 5.50 2.83
CA ASN A 54 7.36 5.67 2.95
C ASN A 54 8.15 4.45 2.44
N ALA A 55 7.75 3.94 1.29
CA ALA A 55 8.35 2.72 0.72
C ALA A 55 9.73 2.94 0.13
N GLY A 56 10.13 4.18 -0.09
CA GLY A 56 11.46 4.53 -0.59
C GLY A 56 11.57 6.02 -0.83
N GLN A 57 12.81 6.52 -0.83
CA GLN A 57 13.09 7.93 -1.08
C GLN A 57 13.19 8.17 -2.60
N ILE A 58 12.51 9.19 -3.10
CA ILE A 58 12.54 9.57 -4.51
C ILE A 58 12.62 11.09 -4.65
N ASP A 59 13.15 11.54 -5.79
CA ASP A 59 13.30 12.95 -6.12
C ASP A 59 12.08 13.40 -6.96
N GLU A 60 11.20 14.20 -6.36
CA GLU A 60 10.00 14.71 -7.01
C GLU A 60 10.31 15.62 -8.21
N SER A 61 11.48 16.27 -8.23
CA SER A 61 11.88 17.16 -9.32
C SER A 61 12.40 16.41 -10.54
N ASN A 62 12.70 15.13 -10.41
CA ASN A 62 13.22 14.34 -11.52
C ASN A 62 12.07 13.82 -12.40
N PRO A 63 12.03 14.13 -13.71
CA PRO A 63 10.98 13.64 -14.59
C PRO A 63 10.83 12.10 -14.63
N GLU A 64 11.91 11.37 -14.40
CA GLU A 64 11.86 9.90 -14.32
C GLU A 64 11.04 9.41 -13.14
N THR A 65 10.95 10.19 -12.07
CA THR A 65 10.08 9.87 -10.92
C THR A 65 8.62 9.81 -11.35
N ILE A 66 8.16 10.83 -12.10
CA ILE A 66 6.77 10.87 -12.58
C ILE A 66 6.49 9.70 -13.50
N ARG A 67 7.42 9.38 -14.38
CA ARG A 67 7.31 8.24 -15.28
C ARG A 67 7.20 6.92 -14.50
N LEU A 68 8.03 6.74 -13.49
CA LEU A 68 8.01 5.54 -12.65
C LEU A 68 6.68 5.39 -11.92
N LEU A 69 6.18 6.47 -11.30
CA LEU A 69 4.91 6.45 -10.59
C LEU A 69 3.75 6.08 -11.53
N TYR A 70 3.77 6.64 -12.74
CA TYR A 70 2.80 6.34 -13.77
C TYR A 70 2.86 4.85 -14.19
N GLU A 71 4.05 4.33 -14.45
CA GLU A 71 4.25 2.95 -14.87
C GLU A 71 3.77 1.95 -13.82
N ILE A 72 4.07 2.22 -12.55
CA ILE A 72 3.62 1.37 -11.45
C ILE A 72 2.09 1.42 -11.35
N SER A 73 1.51 2.61 -11.36
CA SER A 73 0.05 2.77 -11.24
C SER A 73 -0.69 2.13 -12.41
N ARG A 74 -0.11 2.18 -13.61
CA ARG A 74 -0.69 1.57 -14.80
C ARG A 74 -0.62 0.04 -14.77
N SER A 75 0.43 -0.51 -14.17
CA SER A 75 0.69 -1.94 -14.19
C SER A 75 -0.15 -2.74 -13.21
N TYR A 76 -0.68 -2.09 -12.18
CA TYR A 76 -1.42 -2.78 -11.12
C TYR A 76 -2.84 -2.24 -11.01
N LYS A 77 -3.82 -3.15 -11.16
CA LYS A 77 -5.23 -2.81 -10.97
C LYS A 77 -5.47 -2.42 -9.50
N VAL A 78 -6.29 -1.43 -9.27
CA VAL A 78 -6.65 -0.88 -7.96
C VAL A 78 -5.48 -0.30 -7.15
N GLY A 79 -4.28 -0.35 -7.69
CA GLY A 79 -3.08 0.19 -7.04
C GLY A 79 -2.75 1.59 -7.55
N LYS A 80 -2.27 2.44 -6.63
CA LYS A 80 -1.78 3.79 -6.94
C LYS A 80 -0.41 3.98 -6.33
N ALA A 81 0.50 4.61 -7.10
CA ALA A 81 1.80 5.03 -6.62
C ALA A 81 1.88 6.56 -6.70
N TYR A 82 2.34 7.19 -5.63
CA TYR A 82 2.45 8.65 -5.57
C TYR A 82 3.58 9.03 -4.62
N CYS A 83 3.89 10.32 -4.59
CA CYS A 83 4.98 10.85 -3.79
C CYS A 83 4.43 11.79 -2.73
N ILE A 84 4.88 11.61 -1.48
CA ILE A 84 4.59 12.52 -0.36
C ILE A 84 5.90 12.80 0.35
N ASN A 85 6.30 14.07 0.45
CA ASN A 85 7.51 14.49 1.15
C ASN A 85 8.75 13.71 0.71
N SER A 86 8.95 13.58 -0.60
CA SER A 86 10.07 12.86 -1.21
C SER A 86 10.15 11.39 -0.86
N GLN A 87 9.02 10.80 -0.47
CA GLN A 87 8.88 9.37 -0.24
C GLN A 87 7.82 8.79 -1.19
N ILE A 88 8.07 7.60 -1.72
CA ILE A 88 7.08 6.91 -2.51
C ILE A 88 6.08 6.20 -1.59
N TRP A 89 4.80 6.31 -1.95
CA TRP A 89 3.68 5.68 -1.26
C TRP A 89 2.94 4.81 -2.25
N PHE A 90 2.52 3.65 -1.78
CA PHE A 90 1.61 2.78 -2.54
C PHE A 90 0.30 2.66 -1.80
N SER A 91 -0.81 2.68 -2.53
CA SER A 91 -2.12 2.48 -1.92
C SER A 91 -3.00 1.59 -2.78
N THR A 92 -3.91 0.89 -2.11
CA THR A 92 -5.01 0.16 -2.74
C THR A 92 -6.31 0.61 -2.10
N GLU A 93 -7.36 0.70 -2.90
CA GLU A 93 -8.67 1.14 -2.45
C GLU A 93 -9.74 0.23 -3.03
N SER A 94 -10.81 0.01 -2.28
CA SER A 94 -11.92 -0.81 -2.74
C SER A 94 -13.19 -0.50 -1.99
N PHE A 95 -14.33 -0.71 -2.66
CA PHE A 95 -15.61 -0.78 -2.00
C PHE A 95 -15.80 -2.19 -1.43
N VAL A 96 -16.40 -2.27 -0.25
CA VAL A 96 -16.73 -3.55 0.39
C VAL A 96 -18.26 -3.63 0.48
N TYR A 97 -18.83 -4.43 -0.40
CA TYR A 97 -20.29 -4.61 -0.47
C TYR A 97 -20.79 -5.65 0.51
N ASN A 98 -19.96 -6.61 0.85
CA ASN A 98 -20.31 -7.71 1.73
C ASN A 98 -19.14 -8.06 2.64
N LYS A 99 -19.40 -8.09 3.95
CA LYS A 99 -18.38 -8.46 4.94
C LYS A 99 -17.92 -9.91 4.81
N GLU A 100 -18.79 -10.77 4.30
CA GLU A 100 -18.39 -12.12 3.92
C GLU A 100 -17.46 -12.04 2.71
N GLY A 101 -16.33 -12.74 2.78
CA GLY A 101 -15.32 -12.67 1.73
C GLY A 101 -14.40 -11.46 1.79
N ALA A 102 -14.58 -10.56 2.75
CA ALA A 102 -13.70 -9.40 2.91
C ALA A 102 -12.26 -9.82 3.21
N ASP A 103 -12.05 -10.96 3.87
CA ASP A 103 -10.71 -11.50 4.14
C ASP A 103 -9.92 -11.71 2.84
N MET A 104 -10.55 -12.27 1.83
CA MET A 104 -9.91 -12.48 0.52
C MET A 104 -9.57 -11.14 -0.15
N LEU A 105 -10.46 -10.16 -0.03
CA LEU A 105 -10.23 -8.82 -0.55
C LEU A 105 -9.02 -8.18 0.13
N PHE A 106 -8.95 -8.24 1.46
CA PHE A 106 -7.82 -7.66 2.21
C PHE A 106 -6.50 -8.33 1.84
N GLN A 107 -6.49 -9.66 1.73
CA GLN A 107 -5.30 -10.40 1.27
C GLN A 107 -4.87 -9.94 -0.12
N ARG A 108 -5.81 -9.76 -1.03
CA ARG A 108 -5.52 -9.32 -2.40
C ARG A 108 -4.95 -7.90 -2.41
N MET A 109 -5.53 -6.99 -1.62
CA MET A 109 -5.06 -5.61 -1.52
C MET A 109 -3.61 -5.57 -1.01
N ILE A 110 -3.31 -6.34 0.02
CA ILE A 110 -1.95 -6.43 0.58
C ILE A 110 -0.98 -7.03 -0.46
N SER A 111 -1.39 -8.06 -1.18
CA SER A 111 -0.57 -8.68 -2.24
C SER A 111 -0.23 -7.69 -3.34
N VAL A 112 -1.18 -6.86 -3.75
CA VAL A 112 -0.94 -5.81 -4.76
C VAL A 112 0.13 -4.84 -4.27
N LEU A 113 0.05 -4.41 -3.01
CA LEU A 113 1.05 -3.49 -2.44
C LEU A 113 2.45 -4.12 -2.41
N LYS A 114 2.55 -5.40 -2.06
CA LYS A 114 3.83 -6.12 -2.09
C LYS A 114 4.39 -6.21 -3.51
N ASP A 115 3.54 -6.48 -4.48
CA ASP A 115 3.96 -6.56 -5.89
C ASP A 115 4.43 -5.20 -6.41
N MET A 116 3.75 -4.11 -6.02
CA MET A 116 4.17 -2.76 -6.39
C MET A 116 5.53 -2.42 -5.79
N LEU A 117 5.76 -2.80 -4.52
CA LEU A 117 7.04 -2.60 -3.87
C LEU A 117 8.15 -3.40 -4.56
N ASN A 118 7.89 -4.65 -4.94
CA ASN A 118 8.85 -5.47 -5.67
C ASN A 118 9.21 -4.86 -7.02
N TYR A 119 8.23 -4.35 -7.75
CA TYR A 119 8.46 -3.65 -9.01
C TYR A 119 9.41 -2.46 -8.80
N TYR A 120 9.13 -1.65 -7.79
CA TYR A 120 9.95 -0.48 -7.46
C TYR A 120 11.39 -0.89 -7.09
N ARG A 121 11.55 -1.94 -6.29
CA ARG A 121 12.88 -2.43 -5.87
C ARG A 121 13.68 -2.96 -7.05
N ILE A 122 13.05 -3.69 -7.95
CA ILE A 122 13.71 -4.18 -9.18
C ILE A 122 14.16 -2.99 -10.03
N TYR A 123 13.31 -1.98 -10.20
CA TYR A 123 13.64 -0.77 -10.93
C TYR A 123 14.87 -0.08 -10.32
N CYS A 124 14.91 0.08 -9.01
CA CYS A 124 16.05 0.71 -8.32
C CYS A 124 17.33 -0.11 -8.50
N ASP A 125 17.25 -1.43 -8.39
CA ASP A 125 18.41 -2.31 -8.56
C ASP A 125 18.96 -2.25 -9.99
N GLU A 126 18.12 -2.23 -10.99
CA GLU A 126 18.52 -2.13 -12.38
C GLU A 126 19.21 -0.79 -12.67
N ASN A 127 18.67 0.31 -12.15
CA ASN A 127 19.28 1.64 -12.30
C ASN A 127 20.65 1.72 -11.62
N ASN A 128 20.80 1.15 -10.43
CA ASN A 128 22.06 1.11 -9.72
C ASN A 128 23.11 0.30 -10.51
N LYS A 129 22.72 -0.83 -11.11
CA LYS A 129 23.61 -1.63 -11.95
C LYS A 129 24.06 -0.87 -13.20
N GLN A 130 23.16 -0.12 -13.84
CA GLN A 130 23.50 0.70 -15.01
C GLN A 130 24.48 1.80 -14.65
N GLN A 131 24.29 2.47 -13.52
CA GLN A 131 25.22 3.50 -13.02
C GLN A 131 26.60 2.90 -12.73
N SER A 132 26.67 1.73 -12.12
CA SER A 132 27.94 1.04 -11.85
C SER A 132 28.68 0.66 -13.11
N LYS A 133 27.98 0.36 -14.20
CA LYS A 133 28.59 -0.01 -15.48
C LYS A 133 29.07 1.18 -16.28
N SER A 134 28.55 2.38 -16.03
CA SER A 134 28.94 3.59 -16.74
C SER A 134 30.13 4.30 -16.10
N GLU A 135 30.55 3.86 -14.92
CA GLU A 135 31.78 4.31 -14.24
C GLU A 135 32.96 3.39 -14.61
#